data_8601d21db87a8ad411429765497f7cb4
#
_entry.id   8601d21db87a8ad411429765497f7cb4
#
_cell.length_a   1.000
_cell.length_b   1.000
_cell.length_c   1.000
_cell.angle_alpha   90.00
_cell.angle_beta   90.00
_cell.angle_gamma   90.00
#
_symmetry.space_group_name_H-M   'P 1'
#
loop_
_entity.id
_entity.type
_entity.pdbx_description
1 polymer ?
#
loop_
_entity_poly.entity_id
_entity_poly.type
_entity_poly.pdbx_seq_one_letter_code
_entity_poly.pdbx_strand_id
1 'polypeptide(L)'
;SDQDKVFHPGSKRRIILSTNVAETSVTVPRIKMVVDTGVARLSRYTPRTRTKRLQIEPVSQASARQRAGRCGRIAPGICLRMYSREDFESREAQTAPEVQRADLSEVILRLLDLNLGLPEDFPFLDPPDKRQLADGWQLLRELTAVDDDGRLTEIGKQMARLPLDPRSSRIVLEAAREKCLREVVVLAAGLSIPDPRELPEGKEDAARNAQRPFADRQSDFLTLLNLYEACQKE
;
A
#
# COMPACT_ATOMS: atom_id res chain seq x y z
N SER A 1 22.18 -8.25 -2.12
CA SER A 1 21.65 -7.14 -2.90
C SER A 1 22.32 -5.84 -2.48
N ASP A 2 22.22 -4.77 -3.27
CA ASP A 2 22.77 -3.45 -2.89
C ASP A 2 22.13 -2.90 -1.60
N GLN A 3 20.92 -3.30 -1.32
CA GLN A 3 20.23 -2.96 -0.08
C GLN A 3 20.88 -3.57 1.16
N ASP A 4 21.48 -4.75 1.06
CA ASP A 4 22.17 -5.38 2.20
C ASP A 4 23.41 -4.61 2.63
N LYS A 5 24.02 -3.87 1.72
CA LYS A 5 25.18 -3.01 2.04
C LYS A 5 24.86 -1.93 3.08
N VAL A 6 23.59 -1.55 3.22
CA VAL A 6 23.15 -0.56 4.21
C VAL A 6 23.36 -1.07 5.64
N PHE A 7 23.22 -2.37 5.86
CA PHE A 7 23.32 -3.00 7.18
C PHE A 7 24.77 -3.35 7.56
N HIS A 8 25.70 -3.37 6.62
CA HIS A 8 27.10 -3.74 6.85
C HIS A 8 27.99 -2.48 6.83
N PRO A 9 28.31 -1.91 8.00
CA PRO A 9 29.11 -0.70 8.06
C PRO A 9 30.52 -0.92 7.56
N GLY A 10 30.93 -0.14 6.56
CA GLY A 10 32.30 -0.07 6.06
C GLY A 10 33.14 1.01 6.76
N SER A 11 34.38 1.19 6.30
CA SER A 11 35.31 2.22 6.82
C SER A 11 35.05 3.63 6.26
N LYS A 12 34.33 3.75 5.14
CA LYS A 12 34.08 5.01 4.45
C LYS A 12 32.80 5.69 4.96
N ARG A 13 32.74 7.04 4.86
CA ARG A 13 31.51 7.81 5.05
C ARG A 13 30.47 7.36 4.05
N ARG A 14 29.22 7.16 4.51
CA ARG A 14 28.11 6.75 3.68
C ARG A 14 26.94 7.73 3.82
N ILE A 15 26.26 7.95 2.72
CA ILE A 15 25.00 8.65 2.65
C ILE A 15 23.97 7.61 2.24
N ILE A 16 22.89 7.50 3.00
CA ILE A 16 21.81 6.53 2.81
C ILE A 16 20.54 7.31 2.50
N LEU A 17 20.00 7.09 1.31
CA LEU A 17 18.71 7.64 0.91
C LEU A 17 17.63 6.59 1.25
N SER A 18 16.60 7.02 1.93
CA SER A 18 15.50 6.14 2.33
C SER A 18 14.17 6.86 2.33
N THR A 19 13.12 6.12 2.11
CA THR A 19 11.74 6.57 2.33
C THR A 19 11.38 6.47 3.81
N ASN A 20 10.11 6.64 4.15
CA ASN A 20 9.58 6.43 5.50
C ASN A 20 9.75 5.00 6.04
N VAL A 21 10.18 4.03 5.24
CA VAL A 21 10.52 2.67 5.72
C VAL A 21 11.61 2.69 6.79
N ALA A 22 12.57 3.62 6.71
CA ALA A 22 13.60 3.78 7.73
C ALA A 22 13.11 4.48 9.01
N GLU A 23 11.90 4.99 9.02
CA GLU A 23 11.32 5.64 10.20
C GLU A 23 10.97 4.61 11.29
N THR A 24 10.40 3.46 10.93
CA THR A 24 9.94 2.45 11.88
C THR A 24 10.49 1.06 11.61
N SER A 25 10.50 0.61 10.36
CA SER A 25 10.65 -0.81 10.00
C SER A 25 12.10 -1.28 9.88
N VAL A 26 13.04 -0.36 9.65
CA VAL A 26 14.44 -0.69 9.38
C VAL A 26 15.36 0.01 10.38
N THR A 27 16.30 -0.74 10.95
CA THR A 27 17.35 -0.18 11.80
C THR A 27 18.67 -0.20 11.07
N VAL A 28 19.12 0.98 10.62
CA VAL A 28 20.42 1.16 10.01
C VAL A 28 21.46 1.43 11.10
N PRO A 29 22.56 0.64 11.18
CA PRO A 29 23.56 0.82 12.21
C PRO A 29 24.43 2.06 11.97
N ARG A 30 24.94 2.65 13.06
CA ARG A 30 25.92 3.75 13.07
C ARG A 30 25.46 5.04 12.39
N ILE A 31 24.16 5.32 12.36
CA ILE A 31 23.65 6.61 11.89
C ILE A 31 23.98 7.68 12.93
N LYS A 32 24.76 8.69 12.52
CA LYS A 32 25.13 9.85 13.35
C LYS A 32 24.39 11.12 12.96
N MET A 33 23.86 11.17 11.73
CA MET A 33 23.12 12.32 11.22
C MET A 33 21.89 11.86 10.44
N VAL A 34 20.79 12.55 10.65
CA VAL A 34 19.56 12.45 9.87
C VAL A 34 19.31 13.80 9.21
N VAL A 35 19.01 13.80 7.93
CA VAL A 35 18.44 14.96 7.22
C VAL A 35 16.99 14.63 6.93
N ASP A 36 16.08 15.36 7.57
CA ASP A 36 14.63 15.14 7.46
C ASP A 36 14.00 16.22 6.59
N THR A 37 13.50 15.82 5.43
CA THR A 37 12.80 16.69 4.48
C THR A 37 11.40 17.09 4.97
N GLY A 38 10.89 16.44 6.01
CA GLY A 38 9.58 16.73 6.59
C GLY A 38 8.39 16.21 5.79
N VAL A 39 8.61 15.42 4.75
CA VAL A 39 7.54 14.85 3.91
C VAL A 39 7.63 13.35 3.79
N ALA A 40 6.50 12.71 3.50
CA ALA A 40 6.41 11.30 3.18
C ALA A 40 5.39 11.05 2.08
N ARG A 41 5.51 9.94 1.37
CA ARG A 41 4.46 9.42 0.50
C ARG A 41 3.53 8.55 1.33
N LEU A 42 2.29 8.98 1.48
CA LEU A 42 1.25 8.26 2.21
C LEU A 42 0.16 7.79 1.24
N SER A 43 -0.27 6.55 1.42
CA SER A 43 -1.41 6.05 0.67
C SER A 43 -2.69 6.63 1.26
N ARG A 44 -3.50 7.24 0.40
CA ARG A 44 -4.83 7.77 0.73
C ARG A 44 -5.86 7.14 -0.17
N TYR A 45 -6.90 6.62 0.42
CA TYR A 45 -8.10 6.22 -0.32
C TYR A 45 -8.97 7.46 -0.56
N THR A 46 -9.40 7.63 -1.81
CA THR A 46 -10.30 8.71 -2.20
C THR A 46 -11.67 8.11 -2.53
N PRO A 47 -12.69 8.28 -1.68
CA PRO A 47 -14.02 7.70 -1.89
C PRO A 47 -14.64 8.07 -3.24
N ARG A 48 -14.51 9.36 -3.63
CA ARG A 48 -15.08 9.88 -4.90
C ARG A 48 -14.60 9.13 -6.14
N THR A 49 -13.32 8.77 -6.21
CA THR A 49 -12.72 8.07 -7.36
C THR A 49 -12.52 6.59 -7.07
N ARG A 50 -12.76 6.17 -5.83
CA ARG A 50 -12.55 4.80 -5.33
C ARG A 50 -11.15 4.27 -5.65
N THR A 51 -10.15 5.16 -5.60
CA THR A 51 -8.75 4.84 -5.90
C THR A 51 -7.85 5.13 -4.71
N LYS A 52 -6.81 4.31 -4.54
CA LYS A 52 -5.69 4.58 -3.64
C LYS A 52 -4.66 5.42 -4.40
N ARG A 53 -4.23 6.54 -3.81
CA ARG A 53 -3.19 7.39 -4.37
C ARG A 53 -2.09 7.61 -3.35
N LEU A 54 -0.84 7.57 -3.82
CA LEU A 54 0.31 7.97 -3.02
C LEU A 54 0.46 9.50 -3.13
N GLN A 55 0.17 10.18 -2.04
CA GLN A 55 0.31 11.64 -1.96
C GLN A 55 1.55 12.00 -1.14
N ILE A 56 2.23 13.08 -1.54
CA ILE A 56 3.33 13.63 -0.74
C ILE A 56 2.70 14.58 0.27
N GLU A 57 2.86 14.25 1.54
CA GLU A 57 2.27 15.01 2.65
C GLU A 57 3.33 15.35 3.70
N PRO A 58 3.16 16.45 4.44
CA PRO A 58 3.96 16.72 5.64
C PRO A 58 3.82 15.59 6.66
N VAL A 59 4.92 15.19 7.26
CA VAL A 59 4.89 14.19 8.33
C VAL A 59 4.43 14.81 9.64
N SER A 60 3.82 14.01 10.52
CA SER A 60 3.42 14.45 11.85
C SER A 60 4.63 14.77 12.74
N GLN A 61 4.40 15.46 13.86
CA GLN A 61 5.43 15.71 14.86
C GLN A 61 6.01 14.41 15.42
N ALA A 62 5.18 13.40 15.67
CA ALA A 62 5.61 12.08 16.17
C ALA A 62 6.53 11.39 15.15
N SER A 63 6.16 11.37 13.88
CA SER A 63 6.96 10.84 12.79
C SER A 63 8.33 11.56 12.69
N ALA A 64 8.32 12.89 12.71
CA ALA A 64 9.57 13.67 12.71
C ALA A 64 10.47 13.38 13.92
N ARG A 65 9.90 13.15 15.12
CA ARG A 65 10.66 12.73 16.30
C ARG A 65 11.22 11.32 16.14
N GLN A 66 10.46 10.39 15.58
CA GLN A 66 10.93 9.03 15.30
C GLN A 66 12.10 9.03 14.31
N ARG A 67 12.02 9.85 13.23
CA ARG A 67 13.14 10.04 12.29
C ARG A 67 14.37 10.58 12.99
N ALA A 68 14.22 11.62 13.82
CA ALA A 68 15.33 12.16 14.61
C ALA A 68 15.95 11.11 15.52
N GLY A 69 15.13 10.24 16.13
CA GLY A 69 15.62 9.16 16.99
C GLY A 69 16.49 8.12 16.27
N ARG A 70 16.54 8.11 14.94
CA ARG A 70 17.37 7.16 14.19
C ARG A 70 18.87 7.45 14.32
N CYS A 71 19.28 8.68 14.54
CA CYS A 71 20.70 9.02 14.77
C CYS A 71 21.12 8.97 16.24
N GLY A 72 20.18 8.79 17.18
CA GLY A 72 20.46 8.77 18.62
C GLY A 72 20.55 7.39 19.29
N ARG A 73 20.61 6.29 18.52
CA ARG A 73 20.48 4.93 19.08
C ARG A 73 21.75 4.40 19.77
N ILE A 74 22.93 4.75 19.26
CA ILE A 74 24.21 4.21 19.74
C ILE A 74 25.05 5.31 20.42
N ALA A 75 24.96 6.53 19.92
CA ALA A 75 25.68 7.70 20.41
C ALA A 75 24.86 8.95 20.12
N PRO A 76 25.16 10.09 20.75
CA PRO A 76 24.54 11.37 20.40
C PRO A 76 24.64 11.63 18.89
N GLY A 77 23.53 12.01 18.27
CA GLY A 77 23.43 12.29 16.84
C GLY A 77 22.78 13.63 16.57
N ILE A 78 22.85 14.07 15.33
CA ILE A 78 22.30 15.35 14.87
C ILE A 78 21.19 15.08 13.87
N CYS A 79 20.02 15.71 14.06
CA CYS A 79 18.94 15.73 13.08
C CYS A 79 18.80 17.14 12.53
N LEU A 80 19.01 17.27 11.20
CA LEU A 80 18.75 18.51 10.47
C LEU A 80 17.36 18.41 9.84
N ARG A 81 16.45 19.30 10.24
CA ARG A 81 15.14 19.46 9.65
C ARG A 81 15.19 20.49 8.55
N MET A 82 14.71 20.15 7.36
CA MET A 82 14.68 21.02 6.18
C MET A 82 13.41 21.91 6.15
N TYR A 83 12.84 22.19 7.31
CA TYR A 83 11.64 22.98 7.51
C TYR A 83 11.76 23.76 8.83
N SER A 84 10.98 24.83 8.98
CA SER A 84 11.09 25.73 10.12
C SER A 84 10.53 25.11 11.41
N ARG A 85 10.83 25.74 12.53
CA ARG A 85 10.28 25.35 13.83
C ARG A 85 8.77 25.60 13.87
N GLU A 86 8.34 26.72 13.34
CA GLU A 86 6.94 27.10 13.26
C GLU A 86 6.14 26.08 12.41
N ASP A 87 6.69 25.64 11.27
CA ASP A 87 6.10 24.57 10.46
C ASP A 87 5.99 23.30 11.28
N PHE A 88 7.05 22.88 11.99
CA PHE A 88 6.99 21.69 12.84
C PHE A 88 5.92 21.80 13.92
N GLU A 89 5.80 22.93 14.58
CA GLU A 89 4.85 23.14 15.69
C GLU A 89 3.39 23.22 15.18
N SER A 90 3.18 23.62 13.93
CA SER A 90 1.85 23.65 13.30
C SER A 90 1.35 22.29 12.80
N ARG A 91 2.22 21.28 12.74
CA ARG A 91 1.86 19.95 12.21
C ARG A 91 1.03 19.16 13.22
N GLU A 92 0.24 18.23 12.69
CA GLU A 92 -0.49 17.25 13.51
C GLU A 92 0.45 16.52 14.48
N ALA A 93 -0.01 16.31 15.70
CA ALA A 93 0.78 15.64 16.73
C ALA A 93 1.16 14.21 16.32
N GLN A 94 0.22 13.48 15.69
CA GLN A 94 0.37 12.11 15.24
C GLN A 94 -0.18 11.93 13.82
N THR A 95 0.33 10.95 13.10
CA THR A 95 -0.23 10.55 11.79
C THR A 95 -1.55 9.86 12.01
N ALA A 96 -2.57 10.22 11.25
CA ALA A 96 -3.87 9.54 11.30
C ALA A 96 -3.71 8.02 11.10
N PRO A 97 -4.34 7.19 11.92
CA PRO A 97 -4.30 5.74 11.80
C PRO A 97 -4.71 5.26 10.40
N GLU A 98 -4.24 4.08 10.01
CA GLU A 98 -4.55 3.54 8.68
C GLU A 98 -6.06 3.32 8.50
N VAL A 99 -6.76 2.90 9.53
CA VAL A 99 -8.22 2.72 9.53
C VAL A 99 -8.98 3.98 9.13
N GLN A 100 -8.42 5.17 9.39
CA GLN A 100 -8.99 6.46 8.99
C GLN A 100 -8.57 6.92 7.59
N ARG A 101 -7.75 6.15 6.87
CA ARG A 101 -7.20 6.50 5.55
C ARG A 101 -7.45 5.43 4.48
N ALA A 102 -7.86 4.23 4.89
CA ALA A 102 -8.03 3.07 4.03
C ALA A 102 -9.47 2.94 3.50
N ASP A 103 -9.63 2.11 2.48
CA ASP A 103 -10.92 1.53 2.12
C ASP A 103 -11.32 0.51 3.19
N LEU A 104 -12.47 0.70 3.80
CA LEU A 104 -12.92 -0.15 4.90
C LEU A 104 -13.70 -1.39 4.46
N SER A 105 -13.97 -1.56 3.18
CA SER A 105 -14.74 -2.71 2.68
C SER A 105 -14.09 -4.05 3.07
N GLU A 106 -12.75 -4.15 3.01
CA GLU A 106 -12.05 -5.36 3.45
C GLU A 106 -12.17 -5.57 4.96
N VAL A 107 -12.06 -4.50 5.76
CA VAL A 107 -12.20 -4.57 7.22
C VAL A 107 -13.60 -5.02 7.59
N ILE A 108 -14.64 -4.43 6.99
CA ILE A 108 -16.04 -4.82 7.20
C ILE A 108 -16.24 -6.30 6.86
N LEU A 109 -15.78 -6.71 5.68
CA LEU A 109 -15.90 -8.09 5.21
C LEU A 109 -15.27 -9.08 6.20
N ARG A 110 -14.08 -8.77 6.72
CA ARG A 110 -13.36 -9.58 7.71
C ARG A 110 -14.07 -9.63 9.06
N LEU A 111 -14.57 -8.50 9.56
CA LEU A 111 -15.31 -8.45 10.83
C LEU A 111 -16.55 -9.35 10.77
N LEU A 112 -17.27 -9.29 9.66
CA LEU A 112 -18.47 -10.13 9.46
C LEU A 112 -18.13 -11.61 9.32
N ASP A 113 -17.09 -11.97 8.57
CA ASP A 113 -16.68 -13.37 8.39
C ASP A 113 -16.19 -14.01 9.69
N LEU A 114 -15.49 -13.23 10.52
CA LEU A 114 -15.00 -13.67 11.83
C LEU A 114 -16.07 -13.57 12.94
N ASN A 115 -17.29 -13.12 12.64
CA ASN A 115 -18.35 -12.89 13.60
C ASN A 115 -17.96 -11.98 14.78
N LEU A 116 -17.18 -10.93 14.50
CA LEU A 116 -16.71 -9.97 15.50
C LEU A 116 -17.68 -8.80 15.72
N GLY A 117 -18.88 -8.88 15.16
CA GLY A 117 -19.91 -7.84 15.25
C GLY A 117 -19.86 -6.85 14.09
N LEU A 118 -20.65 -5.79 14.21
CA LEU A 118 -20.69 -4.72 13.23
C LEU A 118 -19.48 -3.79 13.40
N PRO A 119 -18.96 -3.22 12.34
CA PRO A 119 -17.84 -2.28 12.42
C PRO A 119 -18.17 -1.03 13.24
N GLU A 120 -19.43 -0.62 13.32
CA GLU A 120 -19.91 0.50 14.14
C GLU A 120 -19.78 0.23 15.65
N ASP A 121 -19.88 -1.03 16.06
CA ASP A 121 -19.84 -1.47 17.46
C ASP A 121 -18.45 -2.04 17.83
N PHE A 122 -17.57 -2.21 16.85
CA PHE A 122 -16.25 -2.77 17.10
C PHE A 122 -15.37 -1.76 17.87
N PRO A 123 -14.70 -2.17 18.96
CA PRO A 123 -13.93 -1.28 19.84
C PRO A 123 -12.59 -0.83 19.21
N PHE A 124 -12.67 -0.09 18.12
CA PHE A 124 -11.46 0.53 17.55
C PHE A 124 -10.85 1.52 18.55
N LEU A 125 -9.53 1.50 18.64
CA LEU A 125 -8.80 2.50 19.45
C LEU A 125 -9.04 3.92 18.90
N ASP A 126 -8.98 4.06 17.58
CA ASP A 126 -9.32 5.27 16.83
C ASP A 126 -10.38 4.89 15.80
N PRO A 127 -11.66 5.20 16.05
CA PRO A 127 -12.73 4.77 15.16
C PRO A 127 -12.65 5.43 13.78
N PRO A 128 -13.03 4.72 12.72
CA PRO A 128 -13.12 5.28 11.38
C PRO A 128 -14.27 6.30 11.25
N ASP A 129 -14.17 7.14 10.22
CA ASP A 129 -15.25 8.08 9.89
C ASP A 129 -16.50 7.33 9.39
N LYS A 130 -17.68 7.83 9.78
CA LYS A 130 -18.97 7.25 9.35
C LYS A 130 -19.14 7.21 7.83
N ARG A 131 -18.58 8.17 7.11
CA ARG A 131 -18.64 8.18 5.64
C ARG A 131 -17.78 7.07 5.04
N GLN A 132 -16.60 6.83 5.60
CA GLN A 132 -15.76 5.71 5.15
C GLN A 132 -16.43 4.36 5.39
N LEU A 133 -17.10 4.18 6.53
CA LEU A 133 -17.91 2.99 6.79
C LEU A 133 -19.05 2.86 5.78
N ALA A 134 -19.79 3.93 5.53
CA ALA A 134 -20.89 3.93 4.56
C ALA A 134 -20.40 3.58 3.15
N ASP A 135 -19.25 4.12 2.72
CA ASP A 135 -18.62 3.80 1.43
C ASP A 135 -18.21 2.32 1.35
N GLY A 136 -17.64 1.78 2.43
CA GLY A 136 -17.28 0.38 2.53
C GLY A 136 -18.51 -0.54 2.42
N TRP A 137 -19.57 -0.25 3.16
CA TRP A 137 -20.85 -0.96 3.08
C TRP A 137 -21.46 -0.89 1.68
N GLN A 138 -21.47 0.30 1.07
CA GLN A 138 -21.98 0.47 -0.29
C GLN A 138 -21.21 -0.39 -1.27
N LEU A 139 -19.89 -0.41 -1.20
CA LEU A 139 -19.08 -1.26 -2.07
C LEU A 139 -19.41 -2.75 -1.89
N LEU A 140 -19.53 -3.23 -0.66
CA LEU A 140 -19.86 -4.63 -0.40
C LEU A 140 -21.26 -5.02 -0.92
N ARG A 141 -22.25 -4.11 -0.86
CA ARG A 141 -23.56 -4.32 -1.50
C ARG A 141 -23.46 -4.37 -3.03
N GLU A 142 -22.72 -3.43 -3.64
CA GLU A 142 -22.48 -3.43 -5.09
C GLU A 142 -21.82 -4.73 -5.58
N LEU A 143 -20.93 -5.30 -4.79
CA LEU A 143 -20.28 -6.57 -5.06
C LEU A 143 -21.13 -7.79 -4.68
N THR A 144 -22.33 -7.58 -4.15
CA THR A 144 -23.22 -8.63 -3.62
C THR A 144 -22.58 -9.48 -2.53
N ALA A 145 -21.58 -8.93 -1.83
CA ALA A 145 -20.92 -9.59 -0.70
C ALA A 145 -21.78 -9.58 0.57
N VAL A 146 -22.65 -8.58 0.71
CA VAL A 146 -23.64 -8.48 1.78
C VAL A 146 -25.03 -8.23 1.18
N ASP A 147 -26.06 -8.65 1.91
CA ASP A 147 -27.46 -8.38 1.61
C ASP A 147 -27.88 -6.98 2.10
N ASP A 148 -29.16 -6.64 1.93
CA ASP A 148 -29.73 -5.35 2.37
C ASP A 148 -29.71 -5.20 3.90
N ASP A 149 -29.78 -6.31 4.64
CA ASP A 149 -29.67 -6.34 6.10
C ASP A 149 -28.21 -6.27 6.60
N GLY A 150 -27.23 -6.23 5.72
CA GLY A 150 -25.80 -6.19 6.06
C GLY A 150 -25.20 -7.55 6.44
N ARG A 151 -25.89 -8.68 6.14
CA ARG A 151 -25.39 -10.02 6.40
C ARG A 151 -24.59 -10.55 5.23
N LEU A 152 -23.54 -11.35 5.51
CA LEU A 152 -22.75 -11.98 4.46
C LEU A 152 -23.60 -12.92 3.59
N THR A 153 -23.50 -12.72 2.29
CA THR A 153 -23.99 -13.69 1.29
C THR A 153 -22.98 -14.85 1.13
N GLU A 154 -23.36 -15.89 0.38
CA GLU A 154 -22.42 -16.96 0.02
C GLU A 154 -21.23 -16.43 -0.81
N ILE A 155 -21.46 -15.42 -1.65
CA ILE A 155 -20.41 -14.72 -2.39
C ILE A 155 -19.49 -13.99 -1.41
N GLY A 156 -20.05 -13.27 -0.44
CA GLY A 156 -19.27 -12.57 0.59
C GLY A 156 -18.38 -13.51 1.40
N LYS A 157 -18.88 -14.66 1.82
CA LYS A 157 -18.09 -15.68 2.51
C LYS A 157 -16.94 -16.22 1.66
N GLN A 158 -17.17 -16.43 0.37
CA GLN A 158 -16.12 -16.85 -0.56
C GLN A 158 -15.08 -15.75 -0.77
N MET A 159 -15.51 -14.50 -0.93
CA MET A 159 -14.62 -13.35 -1.04
C MET A 159 -13.71 -13.20 0.18
N ALA A 160 -14.27 -13.35 1.39
CA ALA A 160 -13.53 -13.22 2.65
C ALA A 160 -12.39 -14.24 2.81
N ARG A 161 -12.46 -15.40 2.14
CA ARG A 161 -11.43 -16.45 2.15
C ARG A 161 -10.27 -16.18 1.20
N LEU A 162 -10.43 -15.28 0.25
CA LEU A 162 -9.38 -14.94 -0.70
C LEU A 162 -8.44 -13.88 -0.10
N PRO A 163 -7.11 -14.01 -0.28
CA PRO A 163 -6.15 -13.01 0.19
C PRO A 163 -6.06 -11.83 -0.79
N LEU A 164 -7.19 -11.29 -1.20
CA LEU A 164 -7.34 -10.24 -2.18
C LEU A 164 -8.32 -9.18 -1.66
N ASP A 165 -8.20 -7.96 -2.17
CA ASP A 165 -9.22 -6.94 -1.92
C ASP A 165 -10.61 -7.37 -2.43
N PRO A 166 -11.71 -6.81 -1.91
CA PRO A 166 -13.05 -7.26 -2.26
C PRO A 166 -13.37 -7.22 -3.77
N ARG A 167 -12.87 -6.22 -4.51
CA ARG A 167 -13.11 -6.12 -5.96
C ARG A 167 -12.41 -7.23 -6.72
N SER A 168 -11.12 -7.42 -6.43
CA SER A 168 -10.32 -8.50 -7.02
C SER A 168 -10.89 -9.87 -6.65
N SER A 169 -11.31 -10.07 -5.41
CA SER A 169 -11.97 -11.29 -4.97
C SER A 169 -13.25 -11.58 -5.78
N ARG A 170 -14.09 -10.55 -5.99
CA ARG A 170 -15.32 -10.69 -6.77
C ARG A 170 -15.05 -11.02 -8.23
N ILE A 171 -14.04 -10.39 -8.83
CA ILE A 171 -13.61 -10.67 -10.22
C ILE A 171 -13.16 -12.12 -10.36
N VAL A 172 -12.33 -12.61 -9.44
CA VAL A 172 -11.83 -14.01 -9.46
C VAL A 172 -12.98 -15.02 -9.31
N LEU A 173 -13.94 -14.76 -8.43
CA LEU A 173 -15.11 -15.63 -8.27
C LEU A 173 -15.98 -15.67 -9.53
N GLU A 174 -16.19 -14.54 -10.19
CA GLU A 174 -16.93 -14.49 -11.44
C GLU A 174 -16.19 -15.20 -12.57
N ALA A 175 -14.88 -15.04 -12.65
CA ALA A 175 -14.04 -15.71 -13.64
C ALA A 175 -14.13 -17.25 -13.56
N ALA A 176 -14.35 -17.80 -12.38
CA ALA A 176 -14.58 -19.23 -12.21
C ALA A 176 -15.90 -19.67 -12.88
N ARG A 177 -16.96 -18.83 -12.80
CA ARG A 177 -18.24 -19.08 -13.46
C ARG A 177 -18.12 -18.96 -14.97
N GLU A 178 -17.41 -17.93 -15.44
CA GLU A 178 -17.21 -17.62 -16.86
C GLU A 178 -16.12 -18.46 -17.53
N LYS A 179 -15.50 -19.41 -16.81
CA LYS A 179 -14.47 -20.34 -17.30
C LYS A 179 -13.20 -19.66 -17.83
N CYS A 180 -12.86 -18.47 -17.30
CA CYS A 180 -11.63 -17.71 -17.60
C CYS A 180 -10.77 -17.49 -16.34
N LEU A 181 -10.85 -18.42 -15.37
CA LEU A 181 -10.18 -18.28 -14.07
C LEU A 181 -8.66 -18.13 -14.18
N ARG A 182 -8.04 -18.87 -15.11
CA ARG A 182 -6.58 -18.86 -15.29
C ARG A 182 -6.07 -17.46 -15.65
N GLU A 183 -6.67 -16.85 -16.63
CA GLU A 183 -6.31 -15.51 -17.11
C GLU A 183 -6.55 -14.46 -16.04
N VAL A 184 -7.70 -14.53 -15.39
CA VAL A 184 -8.11 -13.55 -14.39
C VAL A 184 -7.27 -13.67 -13.10
N VAL A 185 -6.85 -14.86 -12.69
CA VAL A 185 -5.93 -15.02 -11.55
C VAL A 185 -4.58 -14.36 -11.83
N VAL A 186 -4.04 -14.51 -13.04
CA VAL A 186 -2.81 -13.82 -13.45
C VAL A 186 -2.99 -12.30 -13.39
N LEU A 187 -4.11 -11.80 -13.89
CA LEU A 187 -4.42 -10.37 -13.86
C LEU A 187 -4.59 -9.86 -12.41
N ALA A 188 -5.33 -10.57 -11.58
CA ALA A 188 -5.52 -10.20 -10.17
C ALA A 188 -4.19 -10.18 -9.40
N ALA A 189 -3.31 -11.15 -9.64
CA ALA A 189 -1.98 -11.19 -9.07
C ALA A 189 -1.14 -10.00 -9.56
N GLY A 190 -1.14 -9.73 -10.87
CA GLY A 190 -0.41 -8.60 -11.46
C GLY A 190 -0.89 -7.24 -10.97
N LEU A 191 -2.19 -7.09 -10.68
CA LEU A 191 -2.77 -5.86 -10.14
C LEU A 191 -2.54 -5.69 -8.62
N SER A 192 -2.23 -6.75 -7.90
CA SER A 192 -1.98 -6.72 -6.45
C SER A 192 -0.52 -6.41 -6.07
N ILE A 193 0.38 -6.40 -7.05
CA ILE A 193 1.79 -6.05 -6.88
C ILE A 193 2.12 -4.74 -7.61
N PRO A 194 3.25 -4.08 -7.29
CA PRO A 194 3.79 -3.02 -8.16
C PRO A 194 3.97 -3.50 -9.59
N ASP A 195 3.81 -2.59 -10.56
CA ASP A 195 3.95 -2.95 -11.99
C ASP A 195 5.26 -3.73 -12.21
N PRO A 196 5.18 -4.97 -12.70
CA PRO A 196 6.36 -5.81 -12.92
C PRO A 196 7.26 -5.28 -14.05
N ARG A 197 6.79 -4.32 -14.83
CA ARG A 197 7.54 -3.69 -15.93
C ARG A 197 8.48 -2.63 -15.38
N GLU A 198 9.67 -3.03 -14.96
CA GLU A 198 10.66 -2.09 -14.45
C GLU A 198 11.23 -1.19 -15.57
N LEU A 199 11.40 0.08 -15.24
CA LEU A 199 12.09 1.08 -16.06
C LEU A 199 13.30 1.61 -15.28
N PRO A 200 14.47 0.90 -15.31
CA PRO A 200 15.65 1.31 -14.57
C PRO A 200 16.16 2.66 -15.04
N GLU A 201 16.52 3.52 -14.10
CA GLU A 201 17.03 4.86 -14.37
C GLU A 201 18.26 4.81 -15.30
N GLY A 202 18.23 5.60 -16.36
CA GLY A 202 19.28 5.65 -17.40
C GLY A 202 19.25 4.49 -18.39
N LYS A 203 18.28 3.58 -18.32
CA LYS A 203 18.07 2.48 -19.27
C LYS A 203 16.61 2.33 -19.73
N GLU A 204 15.83 3.40 -19.58
CA GLU A 204 14.39 3.38 -19.82
C GLU A 204 14.04 2.97 -21.24
N ASP A 205 14.79 3.47 -22.24
CA ASP A 205 14.53 3.13 -23.65
C ASP A 205 14.89 1.67 -23.97
N ALA A 206 15.97 1.16 -23.39
CA ALA A 206 16.34 -0.24 -23.52
C ALA A 206 15.27 -1.16 -22.89
N ALA A 207 14.77 -0.80 -21.70
CA ALA A 207 13.71 -1.53 -21.03
C ALA A 207 12.41 -1.49 -21.82
N ARG A 208 11.99 -0.33 -22.32
CA ARG A 208 10.80 -0.20 -23.20
C ARG A 208 10.92 -1.03 -24.46
N ASN A 209 12.09 -1.04 -25.10
CA ASN A 209 12.31 -1.85 -26.28
C ASN A 209 12.26 -3.36 -25.99
N ALA A 210 12.79 -3.80 -24.84
CA ALA A 210 12.70 -5.18 -24.41
C ALA A 210 11.26 -5.62 -24.07
N GLN A 211 10.44 -4.71 -23.53
CA GLN A 211 9.04 -4.97 -23.17
C GLN A 211 8.09 -4.88 -24.38
N ARG A 212 8.50 -4.19 -25.45
CA ARG A 212 7.65 -3.95 -26.65
C ARG A 212 7.08 -5.21 -27.31
N PRO A 213 7.78 -6.36 -27.40
CA PRO A 213 7.21 -7.58 -27.98
C PRO A 213 5.98 -8.12 -27.23
N PHE A 214 5.84 -7.80 -25.94
CA PHE A 214 4.75 -8.27 -25.08
C PHE A 214 3.59 -7.27 -25.00
N ALA A 215 3.82 -6.02 -25.46
CA ALA A 215 2.83 -4.95 -25.37
C ALA A 215 1.67 -5.18 -26.33
N ASP A 216 0.47 -5.20 -25.79
CA ASP A 216 -0.76 -5.10 -26.56
C ASP A 216 -1.18 -3.63 -26.67
N ARG A 217 -1.64 -3.21 -27.86
CA ARG A 217 -2.01 -1.81 -28.12
C ARG A 217 -3.39 -1.42 -27.59
N GLN A 218 -4.25 -2.39 -27.32
CA GLN A 218 -5.63 -2.19 -26.95
C GLN A 218 -5.90 -2.47 -25.47
N SER A 219 -5.01 -3.26 -24.81
CA SER A 219 -5.25 -3.70 -23.44
C SER A 219 -3.98 -3.92 -22.66
N ASP A 220 -3.83 -3.20 -21.54
CA ASP A 220 -2.79 -3.46 -20.54
C ASP A 220 -2.95 -4.85 -19.90
N PHE A 221 -4.17 -5.36 -19.82
CA PHE A 221 -4.42 -6.72 -19.30
C PHE A 221 -3.83 -7.78 -20.22
N LEU A 222 -3.98 -7.63 -21.54
CA LEU A 222 -3.35 -8.54 -22.50
C LEU A 222 -1.83 -8.44 -22.43
N THR A 223 -1.28 -7.25 -22.21
CA THR A 223 0.16 -7.05 -21.98
C THR A 223 0.65 -7.86 -20.76
N LEU A 224 -0.08 -7.82 -19.65
CA LEU A 224 0.27 -8.60 -18.45
C LEU A 224 0.19 -10.11 -18.70
N LEU A 225 -0.80 -10.59 -19.41
CA LEU A 225 -0.93 -12.00 -19.79
C LEU A 225 0.22 -12.44 -20.70
N ASN A 226 0.55 -11.65 -21.73
CA ASN A 226 1.67 -11.93 -22.64
C ASN A 226 3.01 -12.02 -21.89
N LEU A 227 3.24 -11.11 -20.92
CA LEU A 227 4.42 -11.16 -20.06
C LEU A 227 4.47 -12.44 -19.22
N TYR A 228 3.36 -12.79 -18.58
CA TYR A 228 3.27 -14.01 -17.78
C TYR A 228 3.53 -15.25 -18.62
N GLU A 229 2.92 -15.35 -19.80
CA GLU A 229 3.11 -16.49 -20.72
C GLU A 229 4.56 -16.61 -21.21
N ALA A 230 5.23 -15.47 -21.43
CA ALA A 230 6.63 -15.49 -21.82
C ALA A 230 7.52 -16.01 -20.69
N CYS A 231 7.29 -15.55 -19.43
CA CYS A 231 8.04 -16.05 -18.27
C CYS A 231 7.80 -17.54 -17.96
N GLN A 232 6.70 -18.12 -18.41
CA GLN A 232 6.43 -19.57 -18.22
C GLN A 232 7.17 -20.45 -19.25
N LYS A 233 7.67 -19.86 -20.35
CA LYS A 233 8.36 -20.58 -21.42
C LYS A 233 9.90 -20.59 -21.26
N GLU A 234 10.42 -19.79 -20.33
CA GLU A 234 11.82 -19.80 -19.90
C GLU A 234 12.06 -20.81 -18.78
#